data_06177690eec6ee187bb5f164242f4ece
#
_entry.id   06177690eec6ee187bb5f164242f4ece
#
_cell.length_a   1.000
_cell.length_b   1.000
_cell.length_c   1.000
_cell.angle_alpha   90.00
_cell.angle_beta   90.00
_cell.angle_gamma   90.00
#
_symmetry.space_group_name_H-M   'P 1'
#
loop_
_entity.id
_entity.type
_entity.pdbx_description
1 polymer ?
#
loop_
_entity_poly.entity_id
_entity_poly.type
_entity_poly.pdbx_seq_one_letter_code
_entity_poly.pdbx_strand_id
1 'polypeptide(L)'
;MEEIVKLPHILTIYRTNNLDVPTISTEYKNIPCVYYLLYKNKVIKVGQAINVCSRFAGYRSEAIKYPEHRTNGSWRTVKKLYEIMDIGETIEVYADFIKIEKQYVLLEGKRIPITVDLRKIESKEQDKYRKTLLLKWED
;
A
#
# COMPACT_ATOMS: atom_id res chain seq x y z
N MET A 1 -4.81 -13.65 -6.94
CA MET A 1 -5.48 -12.50 -7.60
C MET A 1 -6.94 -12.38 -7.23
N GLU A 2 -7.71 -13.45 -7.36
CA GLU A 2 -9.13 -13.43 -6.97
C GLU A 2 -9.35 -13.02 -5.52
N GLU A 3 -8.44 -13.38 -4.63
CA GLU A 3 -8.52 -13.00 -3.21
C GLU A 3 -8.39 -11.50 -3.00
N ILE A 4 -7.52 -10.85 -3.77
CA ILE A 4 -7.24 -9.42 -3.62
C ILE A 4 -8.41 -8.58 -4.11
N VAL A 5 -9.02 -8.95 -5.22
CA VAL A 5 -10.14 -8.17 -5.77
C VAL A 5 -11.41 -8.26 -4.92
N LYS A 6 -11.43 -9.15 -3.92
CA LYS A 6 -12.50 -9.21 -2.90
C LYS A 6 -12.28 -8.22 -1.76
N LEU A 7 -11.08 -7.66 -1.63
CA LEU A 7 -10.77 -6.65 -0.63
C LEU A 7 -11.38 -5.31 -1.04
N PRO A 8 -11.53 -4.37 -0.10
CA PRO A 8 -11.95 -3.02 -0.45
C PRO A 8 -11.02 -2.38 -1.48
N HIS A 9 -11.61 -1.91 -2.57
CA HIS A 9 -10.92 -1.07 -3.55
C HIS A 9 -10.89 0.35 -3.01
N ILE A 10 -9.70 0.91 -2.81
CA ILE A 10 -9.55 2.20 -2.14
C ILE A 10 -9.26 3.36 -3.06
N LEU A 11 -8.60 3.11 -4.18
CA LEU A 11 -8.44 4.13 -5.22
C LEU A 11 -7.91 3.53 -6.52
N THR A 12 -8.02 4.33 -7.59
CA THR A 12 -7.39 4.05 -8.87
C THR A 12 -6.37 5.14 -9.15
N ILE A 13 -5.14 4.77 -9.48
CA ILE A 13 -4.10 5.69 -9.91
C ILE A 13 -4.15 5.77 -11.43
N TYR A 14 -4.19 6.98 -11.98
CA TYR A 14 -4.28 7.22 -13.42
C TYR A 14 -2.96 7.76 -13.97
N ARG A 15 -2.54 7.25 -15.11
CA ARG A 15 -1.42 7.82 -15.85
C ARG A 15 -1.95 8.70 -16.97
N THR A 16 -1.91 9.98 -16.73
CA THR A 16 -2.18 11.04 -17.72
C THR A 16 -0.83 11.58 -18.20
N ASN A 17 -0.71 12.85 -18.53
CA ASN A 17 0.60 13.47 -18.71
C ASN A 17 1.42 13.42 -17.41
N ASN A 18 0.72 13.31 -16.29
CA ASN A 18 1.29 13.16 -14.95
C ASN A 18 0.80 11.83 -14.36
N LEU A 19 1.18 11.59 -13.12
CA LEU A 19 0.64 10.49 -12.33
C LEU A 19 -0.41 11.07 -11.38
N ASP A 20 -1.66 10.72 -11.60
CA ASP A 20 -2.77 11.23 -10.80
C ASP A 20 -3.12 10.24 -9.69
N VAL A 21 -2.88 10.65 -8.45
CA VAL A 21 -3.16 9.86 -7.24
C VAL A 21 -4.31 10.55 -6.49
N PRO A 22 -5.56 10.07 -6.64
CA PRO A 22 -6.71 10.69 -5.98
C PRO A 22 -6.66 10.60 -4.46
N THR A 23 -7.49 11.40 -3.81
CA THR A 23 -7.64 11.36 -2.36
C THR A 23 -8.42 10.12 -1.95
N ILE A 24 -7.94 9.45 -0.89
CA ILE A 24 -8.62 8.29 -0.32
C ILE A 24 -9.72 8.76 0.65
N SER A 25 -10.84 8.03 0.69
CA SER A 25 -11.92 8.30 1.63
C SER A 25 -11.43 8.34 3.08
N THR A 26 -11.89 9.34 3.83
CA THR A 26 -11.52 9.52 5.24
C THR A 26 -12.02 8.40 6.15
N GLU A 27 -12.95 7.57 5.69
CA GLU A 27 -13.41 6.41 6.45
C GLU A 27 -12.28 5.41 6.74
N TYR A 28 -11.22 5.43 5.92
CA TYR A 28 -10.05 4.54 6.08
C TYR A 28 -8.92 5.16 6.90
N LYS A 29 -9.12 6.39 7.38
CA LYS A 29 -8.09 7.10 8.14
C LYS A 29 -7.77 6.39 9.45
N ASN A 30 -6.48 6.29 9.74
CA ASN A 30 -5.95 5.69 10.98
C ASN A 30 -6.34 4.22 11.21
N ILE A 31 -6.66 3.49 10.14
CA ILE A 31 -6.90 2.06 10.22
C ILE A 31 -5.70 1.34 9.61
N PRO A 32 -4.96 0.53 10.40
CA PRO A 32 -3.82 -0.21 9.85
C PRO A 32 -4.24 -1.14 8.73
N CYS A 33 -3.44 -1.21 7.68
CA CYS A 33 -3.73 -2.08 6.55
C CYS A 33 -2.47 -2.58 5.84
N VAL A 34 -2.65 -3.64 5.09
CA VAL A 34 -1.73 -4.04 4.03
C VAL A 34 -2.42 -3.70 2.72
N TYR A 35 -1.74 -2.98 1.84
CA TYR A 35 -2.32 -2.58 0.57
C TYR A 35 -1.57 -3.20 -0.61
N TYR A 36 -2.29 -3.31 -1.73
CA TYR A 36 -1.82 -3.99 -2.93
C TYR A 36 -2.03 -3.09 -4.13
N LEU A 37 -0.99 -2.91 -4.93
CA LEU A 37 -1.08 -2.22 -6.21
C LEU A 37 -1.15 -3.27 -7.32
N LEU A 38 -2.23 -3.24 -8.10
CA LEU A 38 -2.46 -4.13 -9.22
C LEU A 38 -2.28 -3.38 -10.53
N TYR A 39 -1.39 -3.86 -11.39
CA TYR A 39 -1.15 -3.34 -12.71
C TYR A 39 -1.26 -4.48 -13.72
N LYS A 40 -2.16 -4.33 -14.70
CA LYS A 40 -2.44 -5.36 -15.71
C LYS A 40 -2.73 -6.72 -15.05
N ASN A 41 -3.59 -6.71 -14.02
CA ASN A 41 -4.00 -7.88 -13.24
C ASN A 41 -2.84 -8.60 -12.51
N LYS A 42 -1.74 -7.91 -12.25
CA LYS A 42 -0.64 -8.47 -11.46
C LYS A 42 -0.37 -7.60 -10.26
N VAL A 43 -0.08 -8.24 -9.13
CA VAL A 43 0.36 -7.51 -7.92
C VAL A 43 1.79 -7.07 -8.14
N ILE A 44 2.00 -5.76 -8.25
CA ILE A 44 3.33 -5.17 -8.46
C ILE A 44 3.93 -4.60 -7.19
N LYS A 45 3.11 -4.37 -6.18
CA LYS A 45 3.55 -3.89 -4.88
C LYS A 45 2.65 -4.37 -3.77
N VAL A 46 3.26 -4.74 -2.64
CA VAL A 46 2.59 -4.95 -1.36
C VAL A 46 3.23 -4.01 -0.35
N GLY A 47 2.43 -3.19 0.30
CA GLY A 47 2.89 -2.25 1.30
C GLY A 47 2.06 -2.31 2.57
N GLN A 48 2.49 -1.59 3.59
CA GLN A 48 1.75 -1.44 4.83
C GLN A 48 1.56 0.03 5.17
N ALA A 49 0.51 0.34 5.88
CA ALA A 49 0.27 1.68 6.38
C ALA A 49 -0.56 1.65 7.66
N ILE A 50 -0.20 2.50 8.61
CA ILE A 50 -1.05 2.77 9.78
C ILE A 50 -2.17 3.71 9.38
N ASN A 51 -1.90 4.58 8.42
CA ASN A 51 -2.87 5.52 7.84
C ASN A 51 -2.64 5.60 6.33
N VAL A 52 -3.46 4.88 5.58
CA VAL A 52 -3.35 4.81 4.13
C VAL A 52 -3.62 6.17 3.46
N CYS A 53 -4.45 7.02 4.07
CA CYS A 53 -4.70 8.37 3.56
C CYS A 53 -3.41 9.20 3.52
N SER A 54 -2.62 9.14 4.59
CA SER A 54 -1.32 9.83 4.66
C SER A 54 -0.30 9.22 3.71
N ARG A 55 -0.26 7.89 3.60
CA ARG A 55 0.67 7.20 2.70
C ARG A 55 0.46 7.63 1.26
N PHE A 56 -0.79 7.63 0.77
CA PHE A 56 -1.09 8.00 -0.60
C PHE A 56 -1.05 9.51 -0.84
N ALA A 57 -1.26 10.32 0.20
CA ALA A 57 -0.97 11.75 0.12
C ALA A 57 0.51 12.02 -0.15
N GLY A 58 1.40 11.20 0.46
CA GLY A 58 2.84 11.23 0.18
C GLY A 58 3.14 10.89 -1.27
N TYR A 59 2.53 9.85 -1.83
CA TYR A 59 2.68 9.51 -3.24
C TYR A 59 2.20 10.64 -4.16
N ARG A 60 1.08 11.25 -3.84
CA ARG A 60 0.54 12.38 -4.59
C ARG A 60 1.50 13.55 -4.59
N SER A 61 2.05 13.89 -3.43
CA SER A 61 3.03 14.97 -3.29
C SER A 61 4.27 14.73 -4.15
N GLU A 62 4.81 13.52 -4.13
CA GLU A 62 5.98 13.17 -4.94
C GLU A 62 5.66 13.11 -6.44
N ALA A 63 4.43 12.71 -6.79
CA ALA A 63 4.00 12.70 -8.18
C ALA A 63 3.96 14.11 -8.79
N ILE A 64 3.57 15.10 -8.00
CA ILE A 64 3.54 16.50 -8.41
C ILE A 64 4.96 17.03 -8.61
N LYS A 65 5.92 16.61 -7.80
CA LYS A 65 7.31 17.07 -7.84
C LYS A 65 8.18 16.33 -8.85
N TYR A 66 7.72 15.19 -9.35
CA TYR A 66 8.48 14.42 -10.32
C TYR A 66 8.76 15.28 -11.59
N PRO A 67 9.98 15.27 -12.21
CA PRO A 67 11.08 14.34 -11.97
C PRO A 67 12.15 14.83 -10.98
N GLU A 68 11.86 15.78 -10.13
CA GLU A 68 12.81 16.28 -9.12
C GLU A 68 13.37 15.11 -8.31
N HIS A 69 14.69 15.01 -8.24
CA HIS A 69 15.34 13.90 -7.52
C HIS A 69 15.13 13.99 -6.03
N ARG A 70 14.62 12.89 -5.45
CA ARG A 70 14.42 12.73 -4.02
C ARG A 70 14.94 11.36 -3.60
N THR A 71 15.15 11.17 -2.29
CA THR A 71 15.73 9.91 -1.77
C THR A 71 14.76 9.07 -0.94
N ASN A 72 13.52 9.54 -0.73
CA ASN A 72 12.56 8.80 0.10
C ASN A 72 11.89 7.66 -0.69
N GLY A 73 11.28 6.72 0.06
CA GLY A 73 10.61 5.56 -0.52
C GLY A 73 9.42 5.92 -1.41
N SER A 74 8.66 6.95 -1.02
CA SER A 74 7.51 7.42 -1.82
C SER A 74 7.95 7.91 -3.19
N TRP A 75 9.08 8.62 -3.26
CA TRP A 75 9.64 9.06 -4.54
C TRP A 75 10.04 7.88 -5.43
N ARG A 76 10.68 6.87 -4.84
CA ARG A 76 11.08 5.66 -5.58
C ARG A 76 9.87 4.93 -6.16
N THR A 77 8.79 4.85 -5.39
CA THR A 77 7.53 4.28 -5.87
C THR A 77 7.00 5.07 -7.06
N VAL A 78 6.84 6.37 -6.90
CA VAL A 78 6.31 7.26 -7.94
C VAL A 78 7.16 7.20 -9.20
N LYS A 79 8.47 7.25 -9.06
CA LYS A 79 9.41 7.13 -10.19
C LYS A 79 9.15 5.83 -10.96
N LYS A 80 9.01 4.71 -10.22
CA LYS A 80 8.77 3.40 -10.86
C LYS A 80 7.44 3.39 -11.60
N LEU A 81 6.40 3.97 -11.03
CA LEU A 81 5.09 4.04 -11.69
C LEU A 81 5.15 4.88 -12.97
N TYR A 82 5.87 6.01 -12.96
CA TYR A 82 6.09 6.78 -14.19
C TYR A 82 6.84 5.98 -15.24
N GLU A 83 7.79 5.13 -14.85
CA GLU A 83 8.58 4.32 -15.77
C GLU A 83 7.80 3.20 -16.43
N ILE A 84 6.88 2.56 -15.68
CA ILE A 84 6.18 1.37 -16.16
C ILE A 84 4.84 1.65 -16.83
N MET A 85 4.19 2.77 -16.49
CA MET A 85 2.84 3.08 -16.98
C MET A 85 2.88 3.96 -18.21
N ASP A 86 2.18 3.53 -19.25
CA ASP A 86 1.91 4.38 -20.42
C ASP A 86 0.70 5.28 -20.14
N ILE A 87 0.63 6.41 -20.87
CA ILE A 87 -0.51 7.33 -20.77
C ILE A 87 -1.81 6.56 -21.07
N GLY A 88 -2.79 6.75 -20.22
CA GLY A 88 -4.09 6.07 -20.31
C GLY A 88 -4.19 4.81 -19.46
N GLU A 89 -3.10 4.31 -18.92
CA GLU A 89 -3.10 3.15 -18.06
C GLU A 89 -3.47 3.49 -16.63
N THR A 90 -3.92 2.50 -15.88
CA THR A 90 -4.35 2.65 -14.49
C THR A 90 -3.72 1.59 -13.60
N ILE A 91 -3.65 1.90 -12.32
CA ILE A 91 -3.32 0.95 -11.26
C ILE A 91 -4.47 0.93 -10.28
N GLU A 92 -4.96 -0.27 -9.97
CA GLU A 92 -6.00 -0.47 -8.97
C GLU A 92 -5.36 -0.75 -7.61
N VAL A 93 -5.86 -0.07 -6.57
CA VAL A 93 -5.33 -0.25 -5.21
C VAL A 93 -6.39 -0.84 -4.31
N TYR A 94 -6.05 -1.96 -3.68
CA TYR A 94 -6.88 -2.67 -2.72
C TYR A 94 -6.20 -2.70 -1.36
N ALA A 95 -6.97 -2.77 -0.30
CA ALA A 95 -6.42 -2.82 1.05
C ALA A 95 -7.13 -3.85 1.92
N ASP A 96 -6.33 -4.56 2.69
CA ASP A 96 -6.81 -5.43 3.75
C ASP A 96 -6.66 -4.70 5.07
N PHE A 97 -7.78 -4.22 5.61
CA PHE A 97 -7.80 -3.47 6.86
C PHE A 97 -7.79 -4.42 8.04
N ILE A 98 -6.85 -4.19 8.93
CA ILE A 98 -6.63 -5.05 10.08
C ILE A 98 -7.45 -4.54 11.25
N LYS A 99 -8.41 -5.36 11.70
CA LYS A 99 -9.13 -5.09 12.94
C LYS A 99 -8.29 -5.61 14.09
N ILE A 100 -7.79 -4.68 14.89
CA ILE A 100 -7.07 -5.05 16.10
C ILE A 100 -8.10 -5.25 17.20
N GLU A 101 -8.49 -6.50 17.42
CA GLU A 101 -9.21 -6.86 18.64
C GLU A 101 -8.18 -6.94 19.77
N LYS A 102 -8.49 -6.30 20.90
CA LYS A 102 -7.64 -6.38 22.07
C LYS A 102 -7.69 -7.81 22.62
N GLN A 103 -6.70 -8.61 22.25
CA GLN A 103 -6.50 -9.94 22.80
C GLN A 103 -5.45 -9.87 23.89
N TYR A 104 -5.66 -10.63 24.95
CA TYR A 104 -4.75 -10.70 26.07
C TYR A 104 -4.37 -12.14 26.32
N VAL A 105 -3.11 -12.37 26.70
CA VAL A 105 -2.65 -13.63 27.24
C VAL A 105 -2.56 -13.45 28.76
N LEU A 106 -3.05 -14.43 29.52
CA LEU A 106 -2.89 -14.45 30.97
C LEU A 106 -1.56 -15.13 31.30
N LEU A 107 -0.66 -14.38 31.90
CA LEU A 107 0.59 -14.90 32.42
C LEU A 107 0.72 -14.50 33.87
N GLU A 108 0.75 -15.49 34.76
CA GLU A 108 0.80 -15.27 36.22
C GLU A 108 -0.28 -14.33 36.75
N GLY A 109 -1.50 -14.47 36.21
CA GLY A 109 -2.64 -13.64 36.56
C GLY A 109 -2.64 -12.23 36.00
N LYS A 110 -1.64 -11.87 35.19
CA LYS A 110 -1.56 -10.58 34.53
C LYS A 110 -2.00 -10.67 33.08
N ARG A 111 -2.74 -9.66 32.61
CA ARG A 111 -3.13 -9.54 31.22
C ARG A 111 -1.99 -8.92 30.41
N ILE A 112 -1.49 -9.66 29.44
CA ILE A 112 -0.46 -9.18 28.51
C ILE A 112 -1.11 -8.97 27.16
N PRO A 113 -1.15 -7.75 26.60
CA PRO A 113 -1.75 -7.52 25.30
C PRO A 113 -0.93 -8.16 24.18
N ILE A 114 -1.63 -8.74 23.21
CA ILE A 114 -1.03 -9.25 21.99
C ILE A 114 -1.08 -8.13 20.96
N THR A 115 0.07 -7.79 20.37
CA THR A 115 0.17 -6.78 19.33
C THR A 115 0.31 -7.44 17.96
N VAL A 116 -0.29 -6.81 16.93
CA VAL A 116 -0.15 -7.26 15.55
C VAL A 116 1.10 -6.62 14.96
N ASP A 117 1.95 -7.44 14.35
CA ASP A 117 3.14 -6.96 13.66
C ASP A 117 2.85 -6.83 12.16
N LEU A 118 2.58 -5.60 11.71
CA LEU A 118 2.28 -5.31 10.30
C LEU A 118 3.43 -5.68 9.36
N ARG A 119 4.68 -5.54 9.82
CA ARG A 119 5.85 -5.87 8.99
C ARG A 119 5.91 -7.35 8.65
N LYS A 120 5.54 -8.21 9.60
CA LYS A 120 5.48 -9.65 9.35
C LYS A 120 4.39 -10.01 8.36
N ILE A 121 3.24 -9.37 8.46
CA ILE A 121 2.13 -9.58 7.53
C ILE A 121 2.55 -9.11 6.13
N GLU A 122 3.13 -7.92 6.02
CA GLU A 122 3.64 -7.37 4.77
C GLU A 122 4.66 -8.30 4.13
N SER A 123 5.67 -8.74 4.88
CA SER A 123 6.71 -9.65 4.40
C SER A 123 6.13 -10.97 3.87
N LYS A 124 5.19 -11.53 4.59
CA LYS A 124 4.53 -12.77 4.20
C LYS A 124 3.77 -12.60 2.88
N GLU A 125 3.06 -11.48 2.72
CA GLU A 125 2.33 -11.18 1.50
C GLU A 125 3.27 -10.84 0.34
N GLN A 126 4.38 -10.15 0.60
CA GLN A 126 5.40 -9.90 -0.41
C GLN A 126 5.99 -11.21 -0.95
N ASP A 127 6.28 -12.18 -0.07
CA ASP A 127 6.78 -13.50 -0.47
C ASP A 127 5.78 -14.23 -1.37
N LYS A 128 4.50 -14.11 -1.09
CA LYS A 128 3.43 -14.71 -1.86
C LYS A 128 3.41 -14.22 -3.32
N TYR A 129 3.73 -12.94 -3.55
CA TYR A 129 3.69 -12.31 -4.88
C TYR A 129 5.06 -12.02 -5.46
N ARG A 130 6.12 -12.63 -4.92
CA ARG A 130 7.52 -12.34 -5.27
C ARG A 130 7.78 -12.25 -6.78
N LYS A 131 7.16 -13.12 -7.58
CA LYS A 131 7.41 -13.19 -9.02
C LYS A 131 6.89 -11.99 -9.81
N THR A 132 5.89 -11.29 -9.30
CA THR A 132 5.27 -10.16 -9.99
C THR A 132 5.62 -8.80 -9.38
N LEU A 133 6.25 -8.78 -8.21
CA LEU A 133 6.65 -7.52 -7.57
C LEU A 133 7.74 -6.84 -8.40
N LEU A 134 7.48 -5.60 -8.82
CA LEU A 134 8.42 -4.77 -9.56
C LEU A 134 9.25 -3.89 -8.64
N LEU A 135 8.88 -3.83 -7.37
CA LEU A 135 9.45 -2.96 -6.39
C LEU A 135 9.79 -3.76 -5.16
N LYS A 136 11.04 -3.71 -4.75
CA LYS A 136 11.43 -4.14 -3.41
C LYS A 136 11.08 -3.00 -2.46
N TRP A 137 10.47 -3.35 -1.39
CA TRP A 137 9.84 -2.36 -0.57
C TRP A 137 10.45 -2.06 0.70
N GLU A 138 10.76 -0.88 0.76
CA GLU A 138 11.40 -0.22 1.86
C GLU A 138 10.84 1.20 2.02
N ASP A 139 9.55 1.33 1.82
CA ASP A 139 8.90 2.58 2.15
C ASP A 139 8.68 2.65 3.66
#